data_b698e620c7b4e9d092107764aac967ee
#
_entry.id   b698e620c7b4e9d092107764aac967ee
#
_cell.length_a   1.000
_cell.length_b   1.000
_cell.length_c   1.000
_cell.angle_alpha   90.00
_cell.angle_beta   90.00
_cell.angle_gamma   90.00
#
_symmetry.space_group_name_H-M   'P 1'
#
loop_
_entity.id
_entity.type
_entity.pdbx_description
1 polymer ?
#
loop_
_entity_poly.entity_id
_entity_poly.type
_entity_poly.pdbx_seq_one_letter_code
_entity_poly.pdbx_strand_id
1 'polypeptide(L)'
;MSASPTADLLILGAGPVGLTLAAECRKHGISFRIVDQNPTHSVYSKALAIWSNTIEHLAGLGLAEKFLEAGCPVRRGIFQDNGKKIAEIPITEGLDSPYPQPFVLPQSDTEALLGRHLAAQGVIVERNTRALDVRPQEDHVEVDLQKPGGAETVRTRWLA
;
A
#
# COMPACT_ATOMS: atom_id res chain seq x y z
N MET A 1 -22.41 -26.49 -10.64
CA MET A 1 -21.09 -26.64 -9.97
C MET A 1 -20.50 -25.25 -9.92
N SER A 2 -20.37 -24.64 -8.74
CA SER A 2 -19.75 -23.33 -8.58
C SER A 2 -18.27 -23.47 -8.93
N ALA A 3 -17.75 -22.65 -9.85
CA ALA A 3 -16.33 -22.61 -10.13
C ALA A 3 -15.59 -22.13 -8.86
N SER A 4 -14.52 -22.81 -8.52
CA SER A 4 -13.69 -22.38 -7.37
C SER A 4 -13.17 -20.96 -7.60
N PRO A 5 -13.05 -20.13 -6.55
CA PRO A 5 -12.53 -18.79 -6.69
C PRO A 5 -11.10 -18.81 -7.26
N THR A 6 -10.81 -17.84 -8.12
CA THR A 6 -9.50 -17.71 -8.79
C THR A 6 -8.40 -17.29 -7.83
N ALA A 7 -8.75 -16.65 -6.70
CA ALA A 7 -7.89 -16.26 -5.59
C ALA A 7 -8.75 -16.06 -4.33
N ASP A 8 -8.16 -16.13 -3.16
CA ASP A 8 -8.87 -15.84 -1.91
C ASP A 8 -9.20 -14.35 -1.80
N LEU A 9 -8.28 -13.49 -2.26
CA LEU A 9 -8.43 -12.04 -2.18
C LEU A 9 -8.14 -11.37 -3.54
N LEU A 10 -8.99 -10.44 -3.93
CA LEU A 10 -8.71 -9.48 -5.01
C LEU A 10 -8.47 -8.11 -4.40
N ILE A 11 -7.31 -7.50 -4.71
CA ILE A 11 -6.92 -6.17 -4.25
C ILE A 11 -7.07 -5.19 -5.41
N LEU A 12 -7.93 -4.17 -5.23
CA LEU A 12 -8.19 -3.13 -6.22
C LEU A 12 -7.38 -1.87 -5.89
N GLY A 13 -6.29 -1.68 -6.59
CA GLY A 13 -5.37 -0.56 -6.45
C GLY A 13 -4.02 -0.97 -5.89
N ALA A 14 -2.95 -0.59 -6.58
CA ALA A 14 -1.57 -0.82 -6.18
C ALA A 14 -0.91 0.48 -5.67
N GLY A 15 -1.66 1.22 -4.85
CA GLY A 15 -1.13 2.27 -4.00
C GLY A 15 -0.48 1.71 -2.72
N PRO A 16 -0.02 2.57 -1.80
CA PRO A 16 0.68 2.12 -0.58
C PRO A 16 -0.11 1.09 0.23
N VAL A 17 -1.42 1.28 0.36
CA VAL A 17 -2.30 0.38 1.14
C VAL A 17 -2.41 -0.99 0.47
N GLY A 18 -2.75 -1.02 -0.84
CA GLY A 18 -2.90 -2.28 -1.57
C GLY A 18 -1.59 -3.06 -1.69
N LEU A 19 -0.46 -2.37 -1.90
CA LEU A 19 0.86 -2.99 -1.94
C LEU A 19 1.27 -3.56 -0.57
N THR A 20 0.96 -2.85 0.52
CA THR A 20 1.21 -3.35 1.88
C THR A 20 0.35 -4.57 2.17
N LEU A 21 -0.94 -4.53 1.83
CA LEU A 21 -1.84 -5.68 1.97
C LEU A 21 -1.35 -6.89 1.16
N ALA A 22 -0.91 -6.66 -0.08
CA ALA A 22 -0.33 -7.72 -0.91
C ALA A 22 0.93 -8.34 -0.28
N ALA A 23 1.79 -7.52 0.36
CA ALA A 23 2.99 -8.00 1.05
C ALA A 23 2.62 -8.82 2.30
N GLU A 24 1.62 -8.42 3.07
CA GLU A 24 1.11 -9.20 4.19
C GLU A 24 0.46 -10.52 3.72
N CYS A 25 -0.35 -10.49 2.66
CA CYS A 25 -0.91 -11.70 2.06
C CYS A 25 0.20 -12.68 1.64
N ARG A 26 1.23 -12.18 1.00
CA ARG A 26 2.39 -13.00 0.58
C ARG A 26 3.11 -13.63 1.78
N LYS A 27 3.34 -12.86 2.84
CA LYS A 27 3.95 -13.31 4.09
C LYS A 27 3.14 -14.43 4.76
N HIS A 28 1.81 -14.31 4.73
CA HIS A 28 0.89 -15.26 5.37
C HIS A 28 0.41 -16.39 4.45
N GLY A 29 0.91 -16.49 3.22
CA GLY A 29 0.54 -17.56 2.29
C GLY A 29 -0.91 -17.47 1.79
N ILE A 30 -1.54 -16.30 1.86
CA ILE A 30 -2.88 -16.05 1.33
C ILE A 30 -2.78 -15.88 -0.18
N SER A 31 -3.63 -16.59 -0.93
CA SER A 31 -3.67 -16.44 -2.38
C SER A 31 -4.39 -15.13 -2.76
N PHE A 32 -3.77 -14.32 -3.62
CA PHE A 32 -4.35 -13.05 -4.02
C PHE A 32 -3.98 -12.66 -5.45
N ARG A 33 -4.80 -11.76 -6.01
CA ARG A 33 -4.46 -10.96 -7.18
C ARG A 33 -4.47 -9.49 -6.78
N ILE A 34 -3.58 -8.70 -7.35
CA ILE A 34 -3.55 -7.24 -7.19
C ILE A 34 -3.60 -6.57 -8.55
N VAL A 35 -4.58 -5.72 -8.75
CA VAL A 35 -4.82 -5.02 -10.02
C VAL A 35 -4.75 -3.51 -9.83
N ASP A 36 -4.34 -2.78 -10.85
CA ASP A 36 -4.37 -1.31 -10.85
C ASP A 36 -4.72 -0.76 -12.22
N GLN A 37 -5.60 0.24 -12.25
CA GLN A 37 -6.02 0.88 -13.50
C GLN A 37 -4.91 1.69 -14.18
N ASN A 38 -3.91 2.14 -13.42
CA ASN A 38 -2.80 2.94 -13.94
C ASN A 38 -1.71 2.04 -14.54
N PRO A 39 -0.98 2.54 -15.54
CA PRO A 39 0.12 1.79 -16.17
C PRO A 39 1.34 1.62 -15.26
N THR A 40 1.55 2.54 -14.32
CA THR A 40 2.69 2.55 -13.39
C THR A 40 2.25 2.98 -11.99
N HIS A 41 3.18 2.96 -11.04
CA HIS A 41 3.00 3.62 -9.74
C HIS A 41 2.81 5.13 -9.91
N SER A 42 2.24 5.77 -8.88
CA SER A 42 2.01 7.23 -8.89
C SER A 42 3.33 7.99 -9.02
N VAL A 43 3.35 8.98 -9.90
CA VAL A 43 4.45 9.96 -10.00
C VAL A 43 4.21 11.18 -9.11
N TYR A 44 3.00 11.30 -8.55
CA TYR A 44 2.62 12.40 -7.67
C TYR A 44 2.67 11.95 -6.21
N SER A 45 3.23 12.79 -5.37
CA SER A 45 3.20 12.58 -3.92
C SER A 45 1.94 13.19 -3.35
N LYS A 46 1.04 12.33 -2.83
CA LYS A 46 -0.20 12.75 -2.13
C LYS A 46 -0.08 12.63 -0.62
N ALA A 47 0.88 11.84 -0.13
CA ALA A 47 1.16 11.62 1.27
C ALA A 47 2.66 11.57 1.48
N LEU A 48 3.14 12.20 2.55
CA LEU A 48 4.57 12.34 2.82
C LEU A 48 4.97 11.74 4.18
N ALA A 49 4.13 11.87 5.20
CA ALA A 49 4.49 11.48 6.55
C ALA A 49 4.20 9.99 6.80
N ILE A 50 5.19 9.28 7.30
CA ILE A 50 5.10 7.90 7.74
C ILE A 50 5.40 7.88 9.25
N TRP A 51 4.45 7.35 10.02
CA TRP A 51 4.49 7.33 11.48
C TRP A 51 5.04 6.01 12.01
N SER A 52 5.44 6.01 13.26
CA SER A 52 6.05 4.89 14.00
C SER A 52 5.33 3.56 13.78
N ASN A 53 4.02 3.53 13.98
CA ASN A 53 3.20 2.32 13.80
C ASN A 53 3.32 1.74 12.38
N THR A 54 3.37 2.58 11.35
CA THR A 54 3.56 2.12 9.96
C THR A 54 4.94 1.48 9.78
N ILE A 55 5.99 2.04 10.40
CA ILE A 55 7.33 1.45 10.33
C ILE A 55 7.42 0.13 11.09
N GLU A 56 6.72 -0.01 12.20
CA GLU A 56 6.63 -1.27 12.92
C GLU A 56 6.01 -2.39 12.05
N HIS A 57 4.94 -2.07 11.31
CA HIS A 57 4.37 -3.00 10.32
C HIS A 57 5.37 -3.32 9.20
N LEU A 58 6.04 -2.31 8.66
CA LEU A 58 7.07 -2.50 7.64
C LEU A 58 8.28 -3.29 8.15
N ALA A 59 8.62 -3.16 9.44
CA ALA A 59 9.64 -4.00 10.08
C ALA A 59 9.23 -5.48 10.09
N GLY A 60 7.96 -5.76 10.36
CA GLY A 60 7.39 -7.10 10.25
C GLY A 60 7.50 -7.71 8.85
N LEU A 61 7.61 -6.87 7.80
CA LEU A 61 7.86 -7.26 6.41
C LEU A 61 9.35 -7.26 6.01
N GLY A 62 10.26 -6.89 6.93
CA GLY A 62 11.69 -6.74 6.64
C GLY A 62 12.02 -5.51 5.79
N LEU A 63 11.20 -4.46 5.84
CA LEU A 63 11.31 -3.27 5.01
C LEU A 63 11.73 -2.01 5.77
N ALA A 64 11.70 -2.01 7.11
CA ALA A 64 11.92 -0.79 7.91
C ALA A 64 13.22 -0.07 7.55
N GLU A 65 14.35 -0.77 7.49
CA GLU A 65 15.65 -0.17 7.18
C GLU A 65 15.64 0.55 5.82
N LYS A 66 15.10 -0.09 4.78
CA LYS A 66 15.02 0.50 3.42
C LYS A 66 14.17 1.76 3.38
N PHE A 67 13.11 1.80 4.18
CA PHE A 67 12.24 2.97 4.31
C PHE A 67 12.92 4.10 5.07
N LEU A 68 13.62 3.77 6.17
CA LEU A 68 14.36 4.74 6.97
C LEU A 68 15.54 5.35 6.20
N GLU A 69 16.24 4.55 5.39
CA GLU A 69 17.33 5.01 4.54
C GLU A 69 16.85 5.95 3.42
N ALA A 70 15.65 5.69 2.87
CA ALA A 70 15.09 6.49 1.78
C ALA A 70 14.40 7.76 2.29
N GLY A 71 13.96 7.79 3.55
CA GLY A 71 13.17 8.87 4.13
C GLY A 71 14.00 9.91 4.88
N CYS A 72 13.38 11.05 5.17
CA CYS A 72 13.95 12.11 5.97
C CYS A 72 13.25 12.17 7.34
N PRO A 73 13.99 12.01 8.48
CA PRO A 73 13.37 12.02 9.81
C PRO A 73 12.83 13.41 10.16
N VAL A 74 11.64 13.44 10.76
CA VAL A 74 10.99 14.66 11.24
C VAL A 74 11.20 14.77 12.76
N ARG A 75 11.88 15.81 13.21
CA ARG A 75 12.19 16.00 14.61
C ARG A 75 11.23 16.95 15.32
N ARG A 76 10.67 17.91 14.57
CA ARG A 76 9.80 18.96 15.14
C ARG A 76 8.85 19.51 14.09
N GLY A 77 7.68 19.93 14.55
CA GLY A 77 6.74 20.75 13.79
C GLY A 77 6.90 22.21 14.21
N ILE A 78 7.00 23.12 13.23
CA ILE A 78 7.06 24.57 13.47
C ILE A 78 5.79 25.18 12.87
N PHE A 79 5.00 25.83 13.71
CA PHE A 79 3.80 26.56 13.28
C PHE A 79 4.16 28.05 13.17
N GLN A 80 3.77 28.65 12.04
CA GLN A 80 4.05 30.04 11.74
C GLN A 80 2.79 30.75 11.24
N ASP A 81 2.68 32.01 11.59
CA ASP A 81 1.71 32.96 11.02
C ASP A 81 2.45 34.21 10.55
N ASN A 82 2.20 34.63 9.31
CA ASN A 82 2.86 35.79 8.68
C ASN A 82 4.38 35.82 8.89
N GLY A 83 5.05 34.64 8.82
CA GLY A 83 6.48 34.51 9.00
C GLY A 83 6.97 34.52 10.46
N LYS A 84 6.07 34.71 11.45
CA LYS A 84 6.40 34.63 12.87
C LYS A 84 6.11 33.23 13.40
N LYS A 85 7.09 32.64 14.08
CA LYS A 85 6.93 31.36 14.79
C LYS A 85 5.93 31.54 15.93
N ILE A 86 4.82 30.77 15.87
CA ILE A 86 3.80 30.72 16.93
C ILE A 86 4.12 29.62 17.93
N ALA A 87 4.45 28.43 17.42
CA ALA A 87 4.71 27.25 18.23
C ALA A 87 5.75 26.36 17.59
N GLU A 88 6.44 25.60 18.43
CA GLU A 88 7.29 24.48 18.04
C GLU A 88 6.93 23.29 18.89
N ILE A 89 6.64 22.16 18.25
CA ILE A 89 6.24 20.93 18.93
C ILE A 89 7.28 19.86 18.59
N PRO A 90 7.97 19.29 19.59
CA PRO A 90 8.79 18.10 19.40
C PRO A 90 7.87 16.93 19.05
N ILE A 91 8.16 16.20 17.97
CA ILE A 91 7.28 15.13 17.48
C ILE A 91 7.66 13.77 18.07
N THR A 92 8.80 13.69 18.74
CA THR A 92 9.38 12.42 19.22
C THR A 92 9.20 12.16 20.71
N GLU A 93 8.66 13.12 21.47
CA GLU A 93 8.50 12.97 22.91
C GLU A 93 7.30 12.08 23.25
N GLY A 94 7.51 11.06 24.09
CA GLY A 94 6.46 10.19 24.61
C GLY A 94 5.99 9.07 23.69
N LEU A 95 6.68 8.82 22.58
CA LEU A 95 6.36 7.68 21.72
C LEU A 95 7.07 6.41 22.24
N ASP A 96 6.27 5.45 22.67
CA ASP A 96 6.73 4.10 23.02
C ASP A 96 6.82 3.23 21.75
N SER A 97 7.93 3.37 21.02
CA SER A 97 8.17 2.67 19.78
C SER A 97 9.68 2.49 19.55
N PRO A 98 10.13 1.37 18.98
CA PRO A 98 11.51 1.23 18.52
C PRO A 98 11.84 2.19 17.36
N TYR A 99 10.83 2.81 16.76
CA TYR A 99 10.93 3.80 15.68
C TYR A 99 10.26 5.11 16.10
N PRO A 100 10.79 5.84 17.12
CA PRO A 100 10.09 6.97 17.73
C PRO A 100 9.99 8.20 16.83
N GLN A 101 10.71 8.22 15.72
CA GLN A 101 10.73 9.37 14.81
C GLN A 101 9.88 9.10 13.56
N PRO A 102 8.81 9.88 13.34
CA PRO A 102 8.17 9.88 12.03
C PRO A 102 9.13 10.44 10.98
N PHE A 103 8.94 10.05 9.75
CA PHE A 103 9.77 10.54 8.65
C PHE A 103 8.91 10.90 7.44
N VAL A 104 9.50 11.69 6.55
CA VAL A 104 8.90 12.08 5.28
C VAL A 104 9.51 11.24 4.18
N LEU A 105 8.65 10.57 3.43
CA LEU A 105 9.00 9.85 2.21
C LEU A 105 7.90 10.08 1.17
N PRO A 106 8.22 10.52 -0.05
CA PRO A 106 7.23 10.66 -1.12
C PRO A 106 6.45 9.37 -1.34
N GLN A 107 5.15 9.48 -1.61
CA GLN A 107 4.31 8.30 -1.89
C GLN A 107 4.85 7.47 -3.07
N SER A 108 5.39 8.13 -4.10
CA SER A 108 6.05 7.47 -5.23
C SER A 108 7.16 6.52 -4.81
N ASP A 109 7.98 6.95 -3.84
CA ASP A 109 9.11 6.16 -3.33
C ASP A 109 8.62 5.02 -2.43
N THR A 110 7.57 5.27 -1.64
CA THR A 110 6.85 4.25 -0.87
C THR A 110 6.33 3.15 -1.78
N GLU A 111 5.60 3.51 -2.85
CA GLU A 111 5.08 2.55 -3.83
C GLU A 111 6.21 1.79 -4.56
N ALA A 112 7.29 2.49 -4.90
CA ALA A 112 8.44 1.87 -5.55
C ALA A 112 9.16 0.86 -4.63
N LEU A 113 9.32 1.17 -3.33
CA LEU A 113 9.93 0.26 -2.36
C LEU A 113 9.08 -1.00 -2.16
N LEU A 114 7.76 -0.84 -1.94
CA LEU A 114 6.82 -1.95 -1.79
C LEU A 114 6.73 -2.78 -3.07
N GLY A 115 6.64 -2.13 -4.22
CA GLY A 115 6.58 -2.80 -5.52
C GLY A 115 7.82 -3.65 -5.82
N ARG A 116 9.02 -3.12 -5.54
CA ARG A 116 10.27 -3.90 -5.66
C ARG A 116 10.31 -5.09 -4.70
N HIS A 117 9.84 -4.92 -3.47
CA HIS A 117 9.75 -6.02 -2.51
C HIS A 117 8.84 -7.14 -3.00
N LEU A 118 7.66 -6.80 -3.50
CA LEU A 118 6.71 -7.76 -4.05
C LEU A 118 7.24 -8.44 -5.31
N ALA A 119 7.84 -7.69 -6.23
CA ALA A 119 8.43 -8.23 -7.46
C ALA A 119 9.56 -9.23 -7.17
N ALA A 120 10.40 -8.97 -6.17
CA ALA A 120 11.43 -9.89 -5.71
C ALA A 120 10.86 -11.21 -5.16
N GLN A 121 9.59 -11.23 -4.75
CA GLN A 121 8.86 -12.42 -4.30
C GLN A 121 7.98 -13.05 -5.40
N GLY A 122 8.12 -12.59 -6.64
CA GLY A 122 7.38 -13.11 -7.80
C GLY A 122 5.94 -12.61 -7.91
N VAL A 123 5.56 -11.58 -7.14
CA VAL A 123 4.23 -10.96 -7.22
C VAL A 123 4.20 -9.97 -8.39
N ILE A 124 3.21 -10.10 -9.25
CA ILE A 124 2.98 -9.23 -10.39
C ILE A 124 1.74 -8.38 -10.13
N VAL A 125 1.90 -7.06 -10.19
CA VAL A 125 0.77 -6.12 -10.21
C VAL A 125 0.20 -6.07 -11.62
N GLU A 126 -1.06 -6.45 -11.77
CA GLU A 126 -1.79 -6.40 -13.05
C GLU A 126 -2.17 -4.95 -13.37
N ARG A 127 -1.31 -4.26 -14.10
CA ARG A 127 -1.50 -2.86 -14.50
C ARG A 127 -2.47 -2.71 -15.66
N ASN A 128 -2.98 -1.47 -15.89
CA ASN A 128 -3.99 -1.17 -16.90
C ASN A 128 -5.25 -2.04 -16.74
N THR A 129 -5.55 -2.44 -15.51
CA THR A 129 -6.66 -3.31 -15.16
C THR A 129 -7.61 -2.58 -14.23
N ARG A 130 -8.82 -2.33 -14.70
CA ARG A 130 -9.83 -1.55 -13.97
C ARG A 130 -11.02 -2.41 -13.61
N ALA A 131 -11.48 -2.34 -12.37
CA ALA A 131 -12.76 -2.89 -11.97
C ALA A 131 -13.91 -2.02 -12.54
N LEU A 132 -14.84 -2.66 -13.23
CA LEU A 132 -16.02 -2.03 -13.83
C LEU A 132 -17.25 -2.18 -12.95
N ASP A 133 -17.42 -3.37 -12.38
CA ASP A 133 -18.58 -3.72 -11.56
C ASP A 133 -18.19 -4.70 -10.46
N VAL A 134 -18.90 -4.63 -9.35
CA VAL A 134 -18.70 -5.48 -8.17
C VAL A 134 -20.04 -6.01 -7.70
N ARG A 135 -20.20 -7.33 -7.71
CA ARG A 135 -21.41 -8.03 -7.34
C ARG A 135 -21.14 -8.98 -6.16
N PRO A 136 -21.41 -8.56 -4.92
CA PRO A 136 -21.37 -9.46 -3.77
C PRO A 136 -22.41 -10.59 -3.92
N GLN A 137 -21.97 -11.81 -3.61
CA GLN A 137 -22.80 -13.01 -3.53
C GLN A 137 -22.79 -13.56 -2.11
N GLU A 138 -23.49 -14.64 -1.85
CA GLU A 138 -23.60 -15.22 -0.50
C GLU A 138 -22.22 -15.68 0.06
N ASP A 139 -21.40 -16.31 -0.78
CA ASP A 139 -20.13 -16.94 -0.40
C ASP A 139 -18.91 -16.39 -1.15
N HIS A 140 -19.08 -15.45 -2.07
CA HIS A 140 -18.00 -14.86 -2.87
C HIS A 140 -18.36 -13.46 -3.39
N VAL A 141 -17.40 -12.83 -4.06
CA VAL A 141 -17.61 -11.58 -4.81
C VAL A 141 -17.26 -11.83 -6.26
N GLU A 142 -18.13 -11.42 -7.18
CA GLU A 142 -17.82 -11.33 -8.60
C GLU A 142 -17.41 -9.92 -8.97
N VAL A 143 -16.29 -9.79 -9.68
CA VAL A 143 -15.76 -8.51 -10.12
C VAL A 143 -15.47 -8.56 -11.61
N ASP A 144 -16.07 -7.64 -12.35
CA ASP A 144 -15.78 -7.47 -13.77
C ASP A 144 -14.58 -6.56 -13.95
N LEU A 145 -13.53 -7.09 -14.57
CA LEU A 145 -12.30 -6.37 -14.83
C LEU A 145 -12.17 -6.07 -16.33
N GLN A 146 -11.80 -4.84 -16.66
CA GLN A 146 -11.31 -4.46 -17.98
C GLN A 146 -9.79 -4.43 -17.95
N LYS A 147 -9.16 -5.21 -18.83
CA LYS A 147 -7.70 -5.31 -18.94
C LYS A 147 -7.24 -5.19 -20.40
N PRO A 148 -5.95 -5.00 -20.68
CA PRO A 148 -5.41 -5.12 -22.02
C PRO A 148 -5.75 -6.53 -22.57
N GLY A 149 -6.43 -6.59 -23.68
CA GLY A 149 -6.84 -7.86 -24.30
C GLY A 149 -8.27 -8.30 -24.00
N GLY A 150 -9.06 -7.53 -23.23
CA GLY A 150 -10.50 -7.78 -23.06
C GLY A 150 -10.99 -7.71 -21.62
N ALA A 151 -12.27 -8.08 -21.46
CA ALA A 151 -12.92 -8.15 -20.17
C ALA A 151 -12.77 -9.54 -19.54
N GLU A 152 -12.77 -9.59 -18.23
CA GLU A 152 -12.73 -10.83 -17.43
C GLU A 152 -13.63 -10.67 -16.20
N THR A 153 -14.41 -11.69 -15.86
CA THR A 153 -15.10 -11.77 -14.58
C THR A 153 -14.28 -12.63 -13.62
N VAL A 154 -13.88 -12.06 -12.50
CA VAL A 154 -13.12 -12.73 -11.44
C VAL A 154 -14.04 -13.08 -10.30
N ARG A 155 -13.91 -14.30 -9.76
CA ARG A 155 -14.52 -14.73 -8.52
C ARG A 155 -13.47 -14.74 -7.41
N THR A 156 -13.78 -14.12 -6.29
CA THR A 156 -12.88 -14.04 -5.12
C THR A 156 -13.70 -14.18 -3.84
N ARG A 157 -13.09 -14.70 -2.78
CA ARG A 157 -13.76 -14.79 -1.47
C ARG A 157 -13.86 -13.42 -0.81
N TRP A 158 -12.82 -12.60 -0.99
CA TRP A 158 -12.70 -11.28 -0.37
C TRP A 158 -12.28 -10.24 -1.42
N LEU A 159 -12.74 -9.02 -1.23
CA LEU A 159 -12.38 -7.85 -2.03
C LEU A 159 -11.85 -6.75 -1.12
N ALA A 160 -10.72 -6.12 -1.49
CA ALA A 160 -10.13 -4.98 -0.80
C ALA A 160 -9.76 -3.85 -1.78
#